data_3a5f99fcc67ec00f93a597760174d69b
#
_entry.id   3a5f99fcc67ec00f93a597760174d69b
#
_cell.length_a   1.000
_cell.length_b   1.000
_cell.length_c   1.000
_cell.angle_alpha   90.00
_cell.angle_beta   90.00
_cell.angle_gamma   90.00
#
_symmetry.space_group_name_H-M   'P 1'
#
loop_
_entity.id
_entity.type
_entity.pdbx_description
1 polymer ?
#
loop_
_entity_poly.entity_id
_entity_poly.type
_entity_poly.pdbx_seq_one_letter_code
_entity_poly.pdbx_strand_id
1 'polypeptide(L)'
;MMEKKEMQVIINKKQYTLCAAESEEYIQKVVSYLNRKFDEMNENPGFEKMAMDYQNIMVSVNIVDEYMKMKEKLSLYEAEMKEKDKIIFDLRHENIDIKLKEETSKKLADQYKAEVKSLQKEVKKLN
;
A
#
# COMPACT_ATOMS: atom_id res chain seq x y z
N MET A 1 30.37 5.11 1.85
CA MET A 1 30.22 4.31 0.61
C MET A 1 30.18 2.84 0.97
N MET A 2 29.17 2.13 0.51
CA MET A 2 29.16 0.68 0.62
C MET A 2 30.16 0.08 -0.36
N GLU A 3 31.04 -0.78 0.16
CA GLU A 3 31.98 -1.49 -0.69
C GLU A 3 31.23 -2.48 -1.57
N LYS A 4 31.54 -2.50 -2.86
CA LYS A 4 31.03 -3.47 -3.79
C LYS A 4 31.74 -4.81 -3.57
N LYS A 5 30.97 -5.85 -3.36
CA LYS A 5 31.49 -7.21 -3.19
C LYS A 5 31.21 -8.04 -4.45
N GLU A 6 32.16 -8.89 -4.79
CA GLU A 6 31.98 -9.86 -5.85
C GLU A 6 31.19 -11.05 -5.31
N MET A 7 30.18 -11.48 -6.08
CA MET A 7 29.33 -12.62 -5.74
C MET A 7 29.20 -13.51 -6.96
N GLN A 8 29.26 -14.81 -6.73
CA GLN A 8 28.99 -15.78 -7.78
C GLN A 8 27.53 -16.17 -7.75
N VAL A 9 26.90 -16.11 -8.90
CA VAL A 9 25.47 -16.42 -9.07
C VAL A 9 25.28 -17.29 -10.30
N ILE A 10 24.20 -18.07 -10.29
CA ILE A 10 23.80 -18.88 -11.44
C ILE A 10 22.55 -18.27 -12.02
N ILE A 11 22.64 -17.82 -13.28
CA ILE A 11 21.53 -17.23 -14.02
C ILE A 11 21.36 -18.01 -15.32
N ASN A 12 20.16 -18.52 -15.54
CA ASN A 12 19.83 -19.31 -16.73
C ASN A 12 20.84 -20.43 -16.96
N LYS A 13 21.15 -21.18 -15.89
CA LYS A 13 22.07 -22.35 -15.87
C LYS A 13 23.53 -22.01 -16.12
N LYS A 14 23.90 -20.75 -16.16
CA LYS A 14 25.28 -20.31 -16.36
C LYS A 14 25.77 -19.51 -15.16
N GLN A 15 27.02 -19.71 -14.79
CA GLN A 15 27.65 -19.03 -13.66
C GLN A 15 28.17 -17.66 -14.08
N TYR A 16 27.87 -16.65 -13.24
CA TYR A 16 28.35 -15.29 -13.42
C TYR A 16 28.91 -14.75 -12.12
N THR A 17 29.84 -13.83 -12.23
CA THR A 17 30.33 -13.06 -11.09
C THR A 17 29.73 -11.67 -11.17
N LEU A 18 28.95 -11.33 -10.14
CA LEU A 18 28.34 -10.00 -10.05
C LEU A 18 29.06 -9.17 -9.00
N CYS A 19 29.18 -7.88 -9.29
CA CYS A 19 29.73 -6.91 -8.34
C CYS A 19 28.59 -5.99 -7.91
N ALA A 20 28.21 -6.07 -6.62
CA ALA A 20 27.07 -5.33 -6.08
C ALA A 20 27.38 -4.78 -4.69
N ALA A 21 26.75 -3.65 -4.37
CA ALA A 21 26.85 -3.00 -3.07
C ALA A 21 25.85 -3.55 -2.06
N GLU A 22 24.77 -4.18 -2.54
CA GLU A 22 23.73 -4.78 -1.72
C GLU A 22 24.20 -6.07 -1.06
N SER A 23 23.46 -6.55 -0.07
CA SER A 23 23.77 -7.80 0.63
C SER A 23 23.64 -9.00 -0.30
N GLU A 24 24.41 -10.04 0.00
CA GLU A 24 24.35 -11.29 -0.75
C GLU A 24 22.95 -11.93 -0.70
N GLU A 25 22.27 -11.88 0.45
CA GLU A 25 20.88 -12.34 0.59
C GLU A 25 19.92 -11.64 -0.37
N TYR A 26 20.06 -10.33 -0.48
CA TYR A 26 19.23 -9.54 -1.39
C TYR A 26 19.50 -9.92 -2.84
N ILE A 27 20.76 -10.01 -3.22
CA ILE A 27 21.14 -10.39 -4.60
C ILE A 27 20.65 -11.81 -4.93
N GLN A 28 20.70 -12.73 -3.98
CA GLN A 28 20.17 -14.09 -4.19
C GLN A 28 18.64 -14.06 -4.43
N LYS A 29 17.91 -13.20 -3.75
CA LYS A 29 16.47 -13.01 -4.01
C LYS A 29 16.21 -12.47 -5.40
N VAL A 30 16.98 -11.47 -5.83
CA VAL A 30 16.91 -10.90 -7.17
C VAL A 30 17.19 -11.97 -8.24
N VAL A 31 18.25 -12.72 -8.05
CA VAL A 31 18.65 -13.80 -8.97
C VAL A 31 17.60 -14.91 -9.02
N SER A 32 17.03 -15.29 -7.87
CA SER A 32 15.95 -16.29 -7.82
C SER A 32 14.72 -15.83 -8.60
N TYR A 33 14.35 -14.58 -8.49
CA TYR A 33 13.25 -14.02 -9.28
C TYR A 33 13.55 -14.07 -10.77
N LEU A 34 14.76 -13.65 -11.14
CA LEU A 34 15.21 -13.69 -12.53
C LEU A 34 15.17 -15.12 -13.10
N ASN A 35 15.69 -16.08 -12.36
CA ASN A 35 15.67 -17.49 -12.78
C ASN A 35 14.24 -18.02 -12.93
N ARG A 36 13.32 -17.60 -12.07
CA ARG A 36 11.91 -17.96 -12.21
C ARG A 36 11.35 -17.45 -13.53
N LYS A 37 11.75 -16.24 -13.95
CA LYS A 37 11.35 -15.68 -15.24
C LYS A 37 11.87 -16.51 -16.42
N PHE A 38 13.09 -16.98 -16.34
CA PHE A 38 13.63 -17.89 -17.36
C PHE A 38 12.87 -19.21 -17.37
N ASP A 39 12.53 -19.77 -16.23
CA ASP A 39 11.75 -20.99 -16.13
C ASP A 39 10.35 -20.84 -16.74
N GLU A 40 9.67 -19.72 -16.46
CA GLU A 40 8.36 -19.41 -17.05
C GLU A 40 8.44 -19.31 -18.58
N MET A 41 9.48 -18.68 -19.10
CA MET A 41 9.67 -18.55 -20.55
C MET A 41 10.01 -19.89 -21.21
N ASN A 42 10.70 -20.78 -20.49
CA ASN A 42 11.04 -22.12 -20.97
C ASN A 42 9.78 -23.02 -21.11
N GLU A 43 8.68 -22.65 -20.52
CA GLU A 43 7.40 -23.35 -20.74
C GLU A 43 6.87 -23.13 -22.17
N ASN A 44 7.31 -22.07 -22.83
CA ASN A 44 6.93 -21.81 -24.22
C ASN A 44 7.76 -22.64 -25.19
N PRO A 45 7.11 -23.39 -26.11
CA PRO A 45 7.85 -24.18 -27.08
C PRO A 45 8.77 -23.32 -27.95
N GLY A 46 10.02 -23.78 -28.07
CA GLY A 46 11.00 -23.10 -28.91
C GLY A 46 11.87 -22.06 -28.21
N PHE A 47 11.53 -21.65 -26.99
CA PHE A 47 12.36 -20.69 -26.24
C PHE A 47 13.76 -21.25 -25.98
N GLU A 48 13.85 -22.52 -25.59
CA GLU A 48 15.13 -23.20 -25.32
C GLU A 48 16.05 -23.28 -26.56
N LYS A 49 15.44 -23.29 -27.74
CA LYS A 49 16.17 -23.35 -29.01
C LYS A 49 16.69 -22.01 -29.49
N MET A 50 16.26 -20.92 -28.86
CA MET A 50 16.72 -19.58 -29.20
C MET A 50 18.15 -19.36 -28.71
N ALA A 51 18.89 -18.50 -29.39
CA ALA A 51 20.19 -18.07 -28.92
C ALA A 51 20.09 -17.44 -27.52
N MET A 52 21.08 -17.65 -26.69
CA MET A 52 21.07 -17.17 -25.31
C MET A 52 20.91 -15.65 -25.22
N ASP A 53 21.53 -14.92 -26.13
CA ASP A 53 21.37 -13.44 -26.21
C ASP A 53 19.93 -13.04 -26.40
N TYR A 54 19.23 -13.75 -27.27
CA TYR A 54 17.82 -13.49 -27.55
C TYR A 54 16.93 -13.86 -26.38
N GLN A 55 17.20 -14.98 -25.70
CA GLN A 55 16.53 -15.36 -24.48
C GLN A 55 16.67 -14.28 -23.41
N ASN A 56 17.88 -13.78 -23.21
CA ASN A 56 18.16 -12.74 -22.23
C ASN A 56 17.40 -11.45 -22.54
N ILE A 57 17.34 -11.07 -23.80
CA ILE A 57 16.58 -9.88 -24.24
C ILE A 57 15.10 -10.06 -23.98
N MET A 58 14.53 -11.21 -24.34
CA MET A 58 13.10 -11.47 -24.14
C MET A 58 12.71 -11.43 -22.67
N VAL A 59 13.50 -12.05 -21.80
CA VAL A 59 13.26 -12.03 -20.35
C VAL A 59 13.40 -10.60 -19.81
N SER A 60 14.41 -9.87 -20.27
CA SER A 60 14.62 -8.48 -19.86
C SER A 60 13.43 -7.59 -20.22
N VAL A 61 12.93 -7.72 -21.44
CA VAL A 61 11.75 -6.96 -21.91
C VAL A 61 10.52 -7.31 -21.07
N ASN A 62 10.33 -8.58 -20.77
CA ASN A 62 9.22 -9.04 -19.94
C ASN A 62 9.28 -8.43 -18.53
N ILE A 63 10.46 -8.44 -17.91
CA ILE A 63 10.67 -7.85 -16.59
C ILE A 63 10.42 -6.35 -16.58
N VAL A 64 10.93 -5.65 -17.59
CA VAL A 64 10.70 -4.19 -17.71
C VAL A 64 9.22 -3.89 -17.92
N ASP A 65 8.53 -4.68 -18.73
CA ASP A 65 7.09 -4.55 -18.91
C ASP A 65 6.34 -4.69 -17.58
N GLU A 66 6.66 -5.70 -16.80
CA GLU A 66 6.08 -5.89 -15.46
C GLU A 66 6.38 -4.72 -14.53
N TYR A 67 7.61 -4.23 -14.55
CA TYR A 67 8.02 -3.07 -13.76
C TYR A 67 7.19 -1.84 -14.11
N MET A 68 7.01 -1.56 -15.40
CA MET A 68 6.24 -0.40 -15.86
C MET A 68 4.76 -0.52 -15.45
N LYS A 69 4.20 -1.71 -15.56
CA LYS A 69 2.81 -1.98 -15.14
C LYS A 69 2.64 -1.84 -13.63
N MET A 70 3.60 -2.33 -12.86
CA MET A 70 3.59 -2.18 -11.40
C MET A 70 3.73 -0.71 -10.98
N LYS A 71 4.56 0.05 -11.67
CA LYS A 71 4.74 1.48 -11.43
C LYS A 71 3.44 2.24 -11.67
N GLU A 72 2.72 1.89 -12.73
CA GLU A 72 1.42 2.47 -13.06
C GLU A 72 0.39 2.13 -11.97
N LYS A 73 0.32 0.88 -11.53
CA LYS A 73 -0.55 0.46 -10.41
C LYS A 73 -0.23 1.20 -9.12
N LEU A 74 1.07 1.35 -8.81
CA LEU A 74 1.49 2.08 -7.62
C LEU A 74 1.00 3.51 -7.66
N SER A 75 1.10 4.17 -8.81
CA SER A 75 0.60 5.53 -9.00
C SER A 75 -0.91 5.62 -8.75
N LEU A 76 -1.68 4.64 -9.25
CA LEU A 76 -3.12 4.57 -9.02
C LEU A 76 -3.45 4.35 -7.54
N TYR A 77 -2.74 3.45 -6.87
CA TYR A 77 -2.93 3.19 -5.44
C TYR A 77 -2.59 4.41 -4.58
N GLU A 78 -1.54 5.14 -4.94
CA GLU A 78 -1.17 6.38 -4.24
C GLU A 78 -2.27 7.44 -4.36
N ALA A 79 -2.87 7.57 -5.56
CA ALA A 79 -4.00 8.47 -5.78
C ALA A 79 -5.22 8.04 -4.95
N GLU A 80 -5.53 6.74 -4.92
CA GLU A 80 -6.62 6.19 -4.11
C GLU A 80 -6.38 6.40 -2.61
N MET A 81 -5.15 6.23 -2.15
CA MET A 81 -4.80 6.48 -0.75
C MET A 81 -5.00 7.92 -0.35
N LYS A 82 -4.62 8.86 -1.20
CA LYS A 82 -4.85 10.30 -0.96
C LYS A 82 -6.32 10.61 -0.86
N GLU A 83 -7.13 10.02 -1.74
CA GLU A 83 -8.59 10.16 -1.71
C GLU A 83 -9.18 9.62 -0.41
N LYS A 84 -8.76 8.42 0.00
CA LYS A 84 -9.21 7.78 1.24
C LYS A 84 -8.80 8.59 2.47
N ASP A 85 -7.58 9.11 2.50
CA ASP A 85 -7.10 9.95 3.59
C ASP A 85 -7.94 11.23 3.72
N LYS A 86 -8.31 11.81 2.59
CA LYS A 86 -9.21 12.98 2.55
C LYS A 86 -10.59 12.65 3.12
N ILE A 87 -11.15 11.51 2.72
CA ILE A 87 -12.45 11.04 3.22
C ILE A 87 -12.38 10.80 4.73
N ILE A 88 -11.31 10.16 5.21
CA ILE A 88 -11.11 9.92 6.65
C ILE A 88 -11.03 11.24 7.41
N PHE A 89 -10.29 12.19 6.87
CA PHE A 89 -10.16 13.52 7.47
C PHE A 89 -11.53 14.21 7.59
N ASP A 90 -12.30 14.21 6.49
CA ASP A 90 -13.63 14.82 6.46
C ASP A 90 -14.60 14.13 7.43
N LEU A 91 -14.56 12.78 7.49
CA LEU A 91 -15.40 12.02 8.41
C LEU A 91 -15.05 12.28 9.87
N ARG A 92 -13.77 12.43 10.19
CA ARG A 92 -13.34 12.77 11.55
C ARG A 92 -13.86 14.14 11.97
N HIS A 93 -13.79 15.11 11.09
CA HIS A 93 -14.36 16.46 11.34
C HIS A 93 -15.86 16.40 11.53
N GLU A 94 -16.56 15.68 10.67
CA GLU A 94 -18.00 15.49 10.77
C GLU A 94 -18.39 14.82 12.10
N ASN A 95 -17.63 13.80 12.52
CA ASN A 95 -17.84 13.13 13.81
C ASN A 95 -17.66 14.06 15.00
N ILE A 96 -16.65 14.92 14.96
CA ILE A 96 -16.44 15.94 16.00
C ILE A 96 -17.61 16.91 16.05
N ASP A 97 -18.09 17.39 14.91
CA ASP A 97 -19.23 18.29 14.83
C ASP A 97 -20.52 17.64 15.38
N ILE A 98 -20.75 16.38 15.04
CA ILE A 98 -21.89 15.61 15.53
C ILE A 98 -21.83 15.46 17.06
N LYS A 99 -20.66 15.13 17.59
CA LYS A 99 -20.46 15.01 19.04
C LYS A 99 -20.74 16.33 19.75
N LEU A 100 -20.26 17.44 19.20
CA LEU A 100 -20.50 18.76 19.78
C LEU A 100 -21.98 19.11 19.78
N LYS A 101 -22.69 18.82 18.71
CA LYS A 101 -24.14 19.03 18.60
C LYS A 101 -24.89 18.16 19.59
N GLU A 102 -24.48 16.90 19.74
CA GLU A 102 -25.06 15.97 20.71
C GLU A 102 -24.88 16.47 22.13
N GLU A 103 -23.69 16.90 22.50
CA GLU A 103 -23.41 17.48 23.83
C GLU A 103 -24.23 18.73 24.09
N THR A 104 -24.34 19.62 23.12
CA THR A 104 -25.13 20.84 23.21
C THR A 104 -26.62 20.51 23.41
N SER A 105 -27.15 19.57 22.63
CA SER A 105 -28.54 19.14 22.73
C SER A 105 -28.84 18.50 24.11
N LYS A 106 -27.89 17.71 24.62
CA LYS A 106 -28.00 17.07 25.91
C LYS A 106 -28.03 18.11 27.04
N LYS A 107 -27.17 19.11 27.01
CA LYS A 107 -27.16 20.21 27.96
C LYS A 107 -28.47 20.98 27.95
N LEU A 108 -28.99 21.29 26.77
CA LEU A 108 -30.27 21.94 26.59
C LEU A 108 -31.42 21.11 27.17
N ALA A 109 -31.44 19.81 26.88
CA ALA A 109 -32.44 18.90 27.43
C ALA A 109 -32.41 18.88 28.95
N ASP A 110 -31.22 18.85 29.56
CA ASP A 110 -31.05 18.88 31.01
C ASP A 110 -31.52 20.20 31.61
N GLN A 111 -31.23 21.33 30.94
CA GLN A 111 -31.71 22.65 31.35
C GLN A 111 -33.25 22.73 31.32
N TYR A 112 -33.88 22.26 30.28
CA TYR A 112 -35.33 22.23 30.16
C TYR A 112 -35.99 21.32 31.21
N LYS A 113 -35.39 20.19 31.51
CA LYS A 113 -35.85 19.29 32.59
C LYS A 113 -35.82 20.00 33.94
N ALA A 114 -34.76 20.74 34.22
CA ALA A 114 -34.63 21.51 35.45
C ALA A 114 -35.67 22.62 35.52
N GLU A 115 -35.91 23.32 34.42
CA GLU A 115 -36.97 24.35 34.37
C GLU A 115 -38.37 23.77 34.59
N VAL A 116 -38.66 22.62 33.96
CA VAL A 116 -39.92 21.92 34.12
C VAL A 116 -40.16 21.55 35.60
N LYS A 117 -39.13 20.99 36.26
CA LYS A 117 -39.21 20.66 37.68
C LYS A 117 -39.46 21.88 38.55
N SER A 118 -38.79 22.99 38.27
CA SER A 118 -38.95 24.27 38.94
C SER A 118 -40.39 24.82 38.78
N LEU A 119 -40.91 24.81 37.57
CA LEU A 119 -42.27 25.24 37.29
C LEU A 119 -43.32 24.33 37.94
N GLN A 120 -43.10 23.04 37.95
CA GLN A 120 -44.01 22.11 38.64
C GLN A 120 -44.08 22.37 40.15
N LYS A 121 -42.96 22.72 40.78
CA LYS A 121 -42.94 23.12 42.19
C LYS A 121 -43.72 24.43 42.43
N GLU A 122 -43.58 25.40 41.55
CA GLU A 122 -44.33 26.67 41.63
C GLU A 122 -45.83 26.45 41.49
N VAL A 123 -46.23 25.58 40.57
CA VAL A 123 -47.63 25.22 40.35
C VAL A 123 -48.22 24.56 41.58
N LYS A 124 -47.48 23.66 42.23
CA LYS A 124 -47.91 23.02 43.50
C LYS A 124 -48.10 24.02 44.64
N LYS A 125 -47.28 25.06 44.72
CA LYS A 125 -47.40 26.11 45.72
C LYS A 125 -48.63 26.97 45.53
N LEU A 126 -49.10 27.10 44.30
CA LEU A 126 -50.28 27.92 43.95
C LEU A 126 -51.60 27.20 44.15
N ASN A 127 -51.57 25.88 44.35
CA ASN A 127 -52.75 25.07 44.60
C ASN A 127 -52.97 24.94 46.12
#